data_90ddd848329c5d2e4658dfc63835c007
#
_entry.id   90ddd848329c5d2e4658dfc63835c007
#
_cell.length_a   1.000
_cell.length_b   1.000
_cell.length_c   1.000
_cell.angle_alpha   90.00
_cell.angle_beta   90.00
_cell.angle_gamma   90.00
#
_symmetry.space_group_name_H-M   'P 1'
#
loop_
_entity.id
_entity.type
_entity.pdbx_description
1 polymer ?
#
loop_
_entity_poly.entity_id
_entity_poly.type
_entity_poly.pdbx_seq_one_letter_code
_entity_poly.pdbx_strand_id
1 'polypeptide(L)'
;MKTYDVVAAAIEAQETGHCFALLGDGNMHFAGALAHLGMPFTYARHEHCAVSMAMAYARVTGRPGLATVTCGPGLTQVMTGLAAAVRARIPLVLFVGESPLRNSWYNQEIDQAPFVTACGAEYVRILHKPRITRQIQDAFARTQMTGIPIVIGMPFDLQESDWGDIAYKVEKAADLIPAAGKMFPDPANITSIAAMVAAAKKPVIIGGRGAIAADAGPSCMRLADHIGAILLTTLPARGLFHQSAHSLNVVGGFASDTAREACLDADLIIAVGTSLASHSADAGKLYPNAKILHIDTKPVIYSQGRVAAHFHLCADAKIGVDALISEIETSHGTAAADNSWRNALVAKQDAAEYPDAMPFQVAPDVLDPRAMIKALDQKLPKDWFMVNSSGHCSYYAAHMTGRSSDAFLTIREFGAIGNGLSYAIGVAAARPETQVVLIDGDGGFLMHAQELETVARHGIKLLMIVMNDAAYGSEIHKLRVDGHDEDGAAFGATDLASMARGFGLGGVSFRNLDHLDSAYDEFIASDKAALWDFHISDQVVSPVMRRLTAAKK
;
A
#
# COMPACT_ATOMS: atom_id res chain seq x y z
N MET A 1 6.15 4.72 -40.82
CA MET A 1 5.64 4.51 -39.47
C MET A 1 5.72 3.03 -39.16
N LYS A 2 6.27 2.68 -38.03
CA LYS A 2 6.40 1.30 -37.54
C LYS A 2 5.19 0.92 -36.69
N THR A 3 5.01 -0.37 -36.46
CA THR A 3 3.91 -0.86 -35.63
C THR A 3 4.07 -0.43 -34.18
N TYR A 4 5.30 -0.34 -33.65
CA TYR A 4 5.55 0.16 -32.29
C TYR A 4 5.14 1.64 -32.11
N ASP A 5 5.14 2.47 -33.18
CA ASP A 5 4.64 3.86 -33.11
C ASP A 5 3.13 3.89 -32.82
N VAL A 6 2.36 2.99 -33.45
CA VAL A 6 0.92 2.87 -33.22
C VAL A 6 0.63 2.32 -31.82
N VAL A 7 1.41 1.35 -31.34
CA VAL A 7 1.31 0.83 -29.97
C VAL A 7 1.56 1.95 -28.96
N ALA A 8 2.64 2.72 -29.16
CA ALA A 8 3.00 3.84 -28.30
C ALA A 8 1.88 4.91 -28.25
N ALA A 9 1.34 5.28 -29.43
CA ALA A 9 0.24 6.24 -29.49
C ALA A 9 -1.04 5.71 -28.80
N ALA A 10 -1.35 4.42 -28.95
CA ALA A 10 -2.50 3.81 -28.29
C ALA A 10 -2.36 3.75 -26.76
N ILE A 11 -1.14 3.56 -26.23
CA ILE A 11 -0.87 3.54 -24.79
C ILE A 11 -0.80 4.97 -24.23
N GLU A 12 -0.17 5.91 -24.94
CA GLU A 12 -0.10 7.32 -24.54
C GLU A 12 -1.50 7.91 -24.34
N ALA A 13 -2.43 7.61 -25.25
CA ALA A 13 -3.82 8.05 -25.16
C ALA A 13 -4.56 7.57 -23.90
N GLN A 14 -4.04 6.59 -23.18
CA GLN A 14 -4.63 6.12 -21.92
C GLN A 14 -4.27 7.00 -20.71
N GLU A 15 -3.47 8.04 -20.92
CA GLU A 15 -3.15 9.10 -19.94
C GLU A 15 -2.61 8.54 -18.61
N THR A 16 -1.76 7.50 -18.69
CA THR A 16 -1.14 6.90 -17.51
C THR A 16 -0.21 7.87 -16.77
N GLY A 17 0.40 8.79 -17.52
CA GLY A 17 1.22 9.89 -17.00
C GLY A 17 2.67 9.52 -16.67
N HIS A 18 3.02 8.24 -16.54
CA HIS A 18 4.40 7.77 -16.28
C HIS A 18 4.56 6.31 -16.68
N CYS A 19 5.74 5.96 -17.18
CA CYS A 19 6.12 4.57 -17.49
C CYS A 19 7.35 4.16 -16.70
N PHE A 20 7.32 2.99 -16.06
CA PHE A 20 8.43 2.38 -15.35
C PHE A 20 8.99 1.23 -16.18
N ALA A 21 10.30 1.22 -16.43
CA ALA A 21 10.86 0.34 -17.45
C ALA A 21 12.20 -0.28 -17.07
N LEU A 22 12.42 -1.50 -17.53
CA LEU A 22 13.73 -2.05 -17.79
C LEU A 22 13.79 -2.50 -19.24
N LEU A 23 14.77 -1.97 -20.00
CA LEU A 23 14.83 -2.16 -21.44
C LEU A 23 15.56 -3.45 -21.83
N GLY A 24 15.09 -4.07 -22.88
CA GLY A 24 15.73 -5.15 -23.61
C GLY A 24 15.17 -5.23 -25.02
N ASP A 25 15.58 -6.23 -25.81
CA ASP A 25 15.21 -6.35 -27.21
C ASP A 25 13.69 -6.32 -27.45
N GLY A 26 12.94 -6.93 -26.53
CA GLY A 26 11.49 -7.09 -26.67
C GLY A 26 10.65 -5.83 -26.48
N ASN A 27 11.23 -4.74 -25.91
CA ASN A 27 10.47 -3.54 -25.57
C ASN A 27 11.16 -2.20 -25.86
N MET A 28 12.45 -2.20 -26.24
CA MET A 28 13.21 -0.96 -26.37
C MET A 28 12.68 -0.03 -27.45
N HIS A 29 12.20 -0.55 -28.59
CA HIS A 29 11.63 0.26 -29.68
C HIS A 29 10.29 0.88 -29.28
N PHE A 30 9.42 0.11 -28.63
CA PHE A 30 8.17 0.61 -28.06
C PHE A 30 8.43 1.72 -27.02
N ALA A 31 9.35 1.47 -26.08
CA ALA A 31 9.68 2.44 -25.04
C ALA A 31 10.29 3.74 -25.65
N GLY A 32 11.15 3.60 -26.64
CA GLY A 32 11.69 4.74 -27.39
C GLY A 32 10.61 5.56 -28.09
N ALA A 33 9.67 4.91 -28.76
CA ALA A 33 8.55 5.59 -29.41
C ALA A 33 7.63 6.29 -28.39
N LEU A 34 7.36 5.64 -27.25
CA LEU A 34 6.53 6.22 -26.18
C LEU A 34 7.22 7.44 -25.52
N ALA A 35 8.54 7.36 -25.30
CA ALA A 35 9.33 8.49 -24.81
C ALA A 35 9.34 9.67 -25.81
N HIS A 36 9.39 9.38 -27.10
CA HIS A 36 9.33 10.40 -28.15
C HIS A 36 7.98 11.15 -28.17
N LEU A 37 6.88 10.50 -27.74
CA LEU A 37 5.58 11.15 -27.54
C LEU A 37 5.51 11.99 -26.26
N GLY A 38 6.58 12.03 -25.46
CA GLY A 38 6.66 12.84 -24.24
C GLY A 38 6.30 12.11 -22.95
N MET A 39 6.09 10.79 -22.99
CA MET A 39 5.87 10.02 -21.77
C MET A 39 7.10 10.08 -20.85
N PRO A 40 6.94 10.50 -19.59
CA PRO A 40 8.02 10.42 -18.60
C PRO A 40 8.36 8.97 -18.26
N PHE A 41 9.66 8.70 -18.08
CA PHE A 41 10.17 7.37 -17.75
C PHE A 41 11.01 7.38 -16.47
N THR A 42 10.83 6.33 -15.66
CA THR A 42 11.82 5.91 -14.66
C THR A 42 12.38 4.54 -15.06
N TYR A 43 13.68 4.48 -15.32
CA TYR A 43 14.36 3.24 -15.70
C TYR A 43 14.91 2.55 -14.45
N ALA A 44 14.33 1.41 -14.09
CA ALA A 44 14.71 0.60 -12.95
C ALA A 44 15.98 -0.24 -13.21
N ARG A 45 16.52 -0.85 -12.16
CA ARG A 45 17.64 -1.80 -12.22
C ARG A 45 17.18 -3.26 -12.11
N HIS A 46 15.89 -3.47 -11.84
CA HIS A 46 15.26 -4.78 -11.77
C HIS A 46 13.81 -4.70 -12.25
N GLU A 47 13.35 -5.68 -13.01
CA GLU A 47 12.01 -5.72 -13.60
C GLU A 47 10.89 -5.72 -12.54
N HIS A 48 11.10 -6.48 -11.46
CA HIS A 48 10.19 -6.48 -10.30
C HIS A 48 10.00 -5.06 -9.74
N CYS A 49 11.09 -4.29 -9.68
CA CYS A 49 11.06 -2.93 -9.16
C CYS A 49 10.26 -2.00 -10.07
N ALA A 50 10.37 -2.15 -11.40
CA ALA A 50 9.56 -1.37 -12.35
C ALA A 50 8.06 -1.61 -12.13
N VAL A 51 7.64 -2.87 -11.95
CA VAL A 51 6.24 -3.19 -11.63
C VAL A 51 5.83 -2.63 -10.27
N SER A 52 6.68 -2.73 -9.25
CA SER A 52 6.41 -2.21 -7.91
C SER A 52 6.28 -0.67 -7.90
N MET A 53 7.13 0.04 -8.66
CA MET A 53 7.01 1.50 -8.87
C MET A 53 5.67 1.86 -9.51
N ALA A 54 5.27 1.14 -10.58
CA ALA A 54 4.00 1.33 -11.26
C ALA A 54 2.79 1.07 -10.34
N MET A 55 2.89 0.07 -9.46
CA MET A 55 1.86 -0.20 -8.44
C MET A 55 1.67 0.97 -7.48
N ALA A 56 2.77 1.53 -6.96
CA ALA A 56 2.73 2.65 -6.04
C ALA A 56 2.17 3.91 -6.73
N TYR A 57 2.63 4.17 -7.95
CA TYR A 57 2.12 5.26 -8.78
C TYR A 57 0.61 5.15 -8.99
N ALA A 58 0.12 3.98 -9.41
CA ALA A 58 -1.30 3.74 -9.62
C ALA A 58 -2.14 3.92 -8.35
N ARG A 59 -1.64 3.43 -7.22
CA ARG A 59 -2.34 3.56 -5.93
C ARG A 59 -2.49 5.01 -5.49
N VAL A 60 -1.50 5.86 -5.76
CA VAL A 60 -1.48 7.27 -5.34
C VAL A 60 -2.25 8.16 -6.32
N THR A 61 -2.12 7.91 -7.62
CA THR A 61 -2.77 8.75 -8.65
C THR A 61 -4.20 8.36 -8.97
N GLY A 62 -4.59 7.10 -8.66
CA GLY A 62 -5.85 6.52 -9.13
C GLY A 62 -5.87 6.19 -10.64
N ARG A 63 -4.78 6.43 -11.37
CA ARG A 63 -4.62 6.08 -12.79
C ARG A 63 -4.06 4.65 -12.90
N PRO A 64 -4.26 3.95 -14.03
CA PRO A 64 -3.56 2.68 -14.25
C PRO A 64 -2.05 2.87 -14.24
N GLY A 65 -1.34 2.01 -13.51
CA GLY A 65 0.11 1.95 -13.58
C GLY A 65 0.55 1.39 -14.95
N LEU A 66 1.66 1.92 -15.47
CA LEU A 66 2.27 1.42 -16.69
C LEU A 66 3.70 0.98 -16.42
N ALA A 67 4.00 -0.26 -16.75
CA ALA A 67 5.37 -0.77 -16.75
C ALA A 67 5.69 -1.49 -18.06
N THR A 68 6.97 -1.60 -18.39
CA THR A 68 7.43 -2.39 -19.53
C THR A 68 8.74 -3.11 -19.23
N VAL A 69 8.81 -4.37 -19.64
CA VAL A 69 9.99 -5.24 -19.50
C VAL A 69 10.18 -6.06 -20.78
N THR A 70 11.37 -6.64 -20.95
CA THR A 70 11.61 -7.53 -22.09
C THR A 70 10.91 -8.88 -21.95
N CYS A 71 10.93 -9.68 -23.03
CA CYS A 71 10.40 -11.04 -23.05
C CYS A 71 11.22 -12.01 -22.16
N GLY A 72 10.67 -13.19 -21.94
CA GLY A 72 11.35 -14.30 -21.26
C GLY A 72 11.81 -13.95 -19.85
N PRO A 73 13.13 -13.79 -19.62
CA PRO A 73 13.67 -13.48 -18.29
C PRO A 73 13.09 -12.19 -17.71
N GLY A 74 12.83 -11.15 -18.52
CA GLY A 74 12.22 -9.92 -18.04
C GLY A 74 10.83 -10.14 -17.46
N LEU A 75 9.98 -10.94 -18.12
CA LEU A 75 8.68 -11.27 -17.58
C LEU A 75 8.77 -12.13 -16.31
N THR A 76 9.61 -13.17 -16.31
CA THR A 76 9.67 -14.09 -15.16
C THR A 76 10.13 -13.39 -13.87
N GLN A 77 10.90 -12.33 -13.96
CA GLN A 77 11.35 -11.53 -12.82
C GLN A 77 10.21 -10.70 -12.15
N VAL A 78 9.07 -10.49 -12.82
CA VAL A 78 7.99 -9.65 -12.27
C VAL A 78 6.93 -10.43 -11.50
N MET A 79 7.01 -11.75 -11.40
CA MET A 79 5.92 -12.59 -10.89
C MET A 79 5.46 -12.21 -9.48
N THR A 80 6.37 -11.94 -8.54
CA THR A 80 6.01 -11.49 -7.19
C THR A 80 5.31 -10.15 -7.20
N GLY A 81 5.79 -9.18 -7.98
CA GLY A 81 5.15 -7.87 -8.14
C GLY A 81 3.76 -7.99 -8.76
N LEU A 82 3.62 -8.82 -9.78
CA LEU A 82 2.35 -9.05 -10.45
C LEU A 82 1.31 -9.70 -9.52
N ALA A 83 1.71 -10.73 -8.76
CA ALA A 83 0.85 -11.36 -7.76
C ALA A 83 0.46 -10.39 -6.64
N ALA A 84 1.37 -9.51 -6.22
CA ALA A 84 1.10 -8.47 -5.25
C ALA A 84 0.07 -7.46 -5.78
N ALA A 85 0.18 -7.03 -7.05
CA ALA A 85 -0.76 -6.13 -7.70
C ALA A 85 -2.18 -6.74 -7.79
N VAL A 86 -2.28 -8.03 -8.14
CA VAL A 86 -3.54 -8.79 -8.16
C VAL A 86 -4.19 -8.79 -6.77
N ARG A 87 -3.43 -9.16 -5.73
CA ARG A 87 -3.95 -9.21 -4.34
C ARG A 87 -4.37 -7.83 -3.83
N ALA A 88 -3.63 -6.80 -4.21
CA ALA A 88 -3.90 -5.42 -3.83
C ALA A 88 -4.98 -4.75 -4.69
N ARG A 89 -5.45 -5.41 -5.74
CA ARG A 89 -6.40 -4.88 -6.73
C ARG A 89 -5.95 -3.51 -7.25
N ILE A 90 -4.73 -3.48 -7.79
CA ILE A 90 -4.15 -2.27 -8.36
C ILE A 90 -4.27 -2.34 -9.89
N PRO A 91 -5.00 -1.41 -10.54
CA PRO A 91 -5.05 -1.34 -11.99
C PRO A 91 -3.65 -1.10 -12.55
N LEU A 92 -3.17 -2.04 -13.36
CA LEU A 92 -1.82 -2.01 -13.93
C LEU A 92 -1.82 -2.67 -15.31
N VAL A 93 -1.16 -2.03 -16.26
CA VAL A 93 -0.81 -2.62 -17.56
C VAL A 93 0.69 -2.80 -17.62
N LEU A 94 1.11 -4.03 -17.90
CA LEU A 94 2.50 -4.40 -18.16
C LEU A 94 2.64 -4.74 -19.65
N PHE A 95 3.38 -3.92 -20.42
CA PHE A 95 3.73 -4.24 -21.80
C PHE A 95 5.01 -5.07 -21.84
N VAL A 96 4.95 -6.21 -22.51
CA VAL A 96 6.07 -7.18 -22.59
C VAL A 96 6.29 -7.58 -24.03
N GLY A 97 7.55 -7.66 -24.45
CA GLY A 97 7.88 -8.31 -25.72
C GLY A 97 7.54 -9.80 -25.70
N GLU A 98 7.37 -10.38 -26.86
CA GLU A 98 7.38 -11.82 -27.08
C GLU A 98 8.43 -12.18 -28.13
N SER A 99 8.82 -13.45 -28.15
CA SER A 99 9.72 -14.02 -29.16
C SER A 99 9.25 -13.70 -30.57
N PRO A 100 10.18 -13.49 -31.54
CA PRO A 100 9.82 -13.19 -32.91
C PRO A 100 9.05 -14.34 -33.57
N LEU A 101 7.98 -14.01 -34.29
CA LEU A 101 7.17 -15.00 -35.01
C LEU A 101 7.89 -15.65 -36.20
N ARG A 102 8.89 -14.97 -36.77
CA ARG A 102 9.59 -15.40 -37.97
C ARG A 102 10.77 -16.34 -37.70
N ASN A 103 11.24 -16.38 -36.45
CA ASN A 103 12.38 -17.20 -36.07
C ASN A 103 11.91 -18.57 -35.57
N SER A 104 12.60 -19.61 -36.00
CA SER A 104 12.33 -20.97 -35.50
C SER A 104 12.91 -21.22 -34.12
N TRP A 105 13.72 -20.32 -33.60
CA TRP A 105 14.34 -20.39 -32.28
C TRP A 105 14.74 -18.99 -31.81
N TYR A 106 14.53 -18.72 -30.53
CA TYR A 106 15.00 -17.53 -29.84
C TYR A 106 15.38 -17.88 -28.40
N ASN A 107 16.56 -17.45 -27.94
CA ASN A 107 17.12 -17.85 -26.65
C ASN A 107 16.28 -17.45 -25.43
N GLN A 108 15.46 -16.43 -25.53
CA GLN A 108 14.56 -15.98 -24.45
C GLN A 108 13.12 -16.47 -24.64
N GLU A 109 12.89 -17.38 -25.58
CA GLU A 109 11.55 -17.89 -25.85
C GLU A 109 11.00 -18.72 -24.70
N ILE A 110 9.80 -18.38 -24.26
CA ILE A 110 9.03 -19.08 -23.25
C ILE A 110 7.54 -18.80 -23.46
N ASP A 111 6.67 -19.74 -23.15
CA ASP A 111 5.24 -19.45 -23.10
C ASP A 111 4.95 -18.60 -21.88
N GLN A 112 4.71 -17.29 -22.10
CA GLN A 112 4.57 -16.29 -21.04
C GLN A 112 3.21 -16.32 -20.35
N ALA A 113 2.15 -16.74 -21.07
CA ALA A 113 0.78 -16.68 -20.57
C ALA A 113 0.55 -17.49 -19.28
N PRO A 114 1.07 -18.73 -19.13
CA PRO A 114 0.89 -19.52 -17.90
C PRO A 114 1.47 -18.85 -16.65
N PHE A 115 2.61 -18.16 -16.76
CA PHE A 115 3.22 -17.45 -15.63
C PHE A 115 2.34 -16.30 -15.14
N VAL A 116 1.78 -15.53 -16.06
CA VAL A 116 0.90 -14.41 -15.76
C VAL A 116 -0.41 -14.89 -15.14
N THR A 117 -1.03 -15.90 -15.73
CA THR A 117 -2.31 -16.45 -15.22
C THR A 117 -2.17 -17.16 -13.88
N ALA A 118 -1.02 -17.77 -13.61
CA ALA A 118 -0.70 -18.35 -12.29
C ALA A 118 -0.63 -17.27 -11.19
N CYS A 119 -0.25 -16.03 -11.53
CA CYS A 119 -0.31 -14.90 -10.60
C CYS A 119 -1.74 -14.37 -10.37
N GLY A 120 -2.71 -14.79 -11.18
CA GLY A 120 -4.08 -14.29 -11.18
C GLY A 120 -4.29 -13.02 -12.02
N ALA A 121 -3.31 -12.62 -12.82
CA ALA A 121 -3.42 -11.54 -13.80
C ALA A 121 -3.93 -12.06 -15.14
N GLU A 122 -4.35 -11.16 -16.01
CA GLU A 122 -4.78 -11.51 -17.37
C GLU A 122 -3.63 -11.33 -18.38
N TYR A 123 -3.59 -12.20 -19.40
CA TYR A 123 -2.63 -12.09 -20.49
C TYR A 123 -3.35 -11.83 -21.82
N VAL A 124 -2.96 -10.74 -22.49
CA VAL A 124 -3.49 -10.36 -23.81
C VAL A 124 -2.36 -10.44 -24.83
N ARG A 125 -2.42 -11.45 -25.70
CA ARG A 125 -1.46 -11.57 -26.80
C ARG A 125 -1.92 -10.78 -28.01
N ILE A 126 -1.07 -9.88 -28.51
CA ILE A 126 -1.32 -9.10 -29.72
C ILE A 126 -0.52 -9.67 -30.88
N LEU A 127 -1.24 -10.23 -31.86
CA LEU A 127 -0.66 -10.85 -33.06
C LEU A 127 -1.15 -10.23 -34.36
N HIS A 128 -2.08 -9.28 -34.32
CA HIS A 128 -2.77 -8.80 -35.50
C HIS A 128 -2.91 -7.28 -35.50
N LYS A 129 -2.25 -6.61 -36.44
CA LYS A 129 -2.19 -5.14 -36.54
C LYS A 129 -3.55 -4.43 -36.44
N PRO A 130 -4.58 -4.81 -37.18
CA PRO A 130 -5.89 -4.12 -37.14
C PRO A 130 -6.58 -4.16 -35.77
N ARG A 131 -6.13 -4.99 -34.82
CA ARG A 131 -6.72 -5.12 -33.48
C ARG A 131 -5.94 -4.40 -32.40
N ILE A 132 -4.74 -3.91 -32.68
CA ILE A 132 -3.80 -3.38 -31.69
C ILE A 132 -4.46 -2.30 -30.82
N THR A 133 -4.95 -1.22 -31.42
CA THR A 133 -5.49 -0.08 -30.68
C THR A 133 -6.69 -0.47 -29.84
N ARG A 134 -7.57 -1.33 -30.37
CA ARG A 134 -8.75 -1.81 -29.62
C ARG A 134 -8.39 -2.75 -28.49
N GLN A 135 -7.43 -3.66 -28.66
CA GLN A 135 -6.99 -4.56 -27.60
C GLN A 135 -6.29 -3.80 -26.47
N ILE A 136 -5.52 -2.74 -26.80
CA ILE A 136 -4.91 -1.86 -25.80
C ILE A 136 -6.00 -1.10 -25.04
N GLN A 137 -6.92 -0.44 -25.72
CA GLN A 137 -8.05 0.26 -25.11
C GLN A 137 -8.85 -0.66 -24.17
N ASP A 138 -9.20 -1.86 -24.61
CA ASP A 138 -9.92 -2.86 -23.84
C ASP A 138 -9.13 -3.31 -22.59
N ALA A 139 -7.83 -3.55 -22.73
CA ALA A 139 -6.98 -3.93 -21.60
C ALA A 139 -6.97 -2.84 -20.50
N PHE A 140 -6.82 -1.57 -20.88
CA PHE A 140 -6.87 -0.46 -19.93
C PHE A 140 -8.26 -0.30 -19.30
N ALA A 141 -9.34 -0.43 -20.06
CA ALA A 141 -10.70 -0.37 -19.50
C ALA A 141 -10.95 -1.50 -18.49
N ARG A 142 -10.58 -2.74 -18.84
CA ARG A 142 -10.78 -3.90 -17.96
C ARG A 142 -9.97 -3.80 -16.66
N THR A 143 -8.69 -3.41 -16.72
CA THR A 143 -7.89 -3.27 -15.50
C THR A 143 -8.45 -2.17 -14.59
N GLN A 144 -8.95 -1.05 -15.13
CA GLN A 144 -9.58 0.01 -14.35
C GLN A 144 -10.89 -0.45 -13.69
N MET A 145 -11.72 -1.22 -14.40
CA MET A 145 -12.99 -1.71 -13.87
C MET A 145 -12.81 -2.80 -12.81
N THR A 146 -11.84 -3.68 -12.97
CA THR A 146 -11.68 -4.88 -12.14
C THR A 146 -10.62 -4.73 -11.04
N GLY A 147 -9.64 -3.85 -11.25
CA GLY A 147 -8.42 -3.78 -10.45
C GLY A 147 -7.48 -4.97 -10.70
N ILE A 148 -7.72 -5.79 -11.73
CA ILE A 148 -6.86 -6.92 -12.07
C ILE A 148 -5.80 -6.45 -13.07
N PRO A 149 -4.51 -6.67 -12.81
CA PRO A 149 -3.43 -6.37 -13.75
C PRO A 149 -3.58 -7.11 -15.06
N ILE A 150 -3.24 -6.44 -16.17
CA ILE A 150 -3.23 -7.04 -17.51
C ILE A 150 -1.83 -6.93 -18.10
N VAL A 151 -1.30 -8.06 -18.54
CA VAL A 151 -0.05 -8.13 -19.30
C VAL A 151 -0.35 -8.20 -20.78
N ILE A 152 0.17 -7.26 -21.54
CA ILE A 152 0.08 -7.23 -23.00
C ILE A 152 1.39 -7.79 -23.56
N GLY A 153 1.31 -8.97 -24.18
CA GLY A 153 2.43 -9.60 -24.89
C GLY A 153 2.39 -9.31 -26.39
N MET A 154 3.51 -8.90 -26.97
CA MET A 154 3.59 -8.64 -28.41
C MET A 154 4.96 -9.04 -28.98
N PRO A 155 5.01 -9.90 -30.03
CA PRO A 155 6.24 -10.28 -30.69
C PRO A 155 7.01 -9.06 -31.21
N PHE A 156 8.32 -8.98 -30.94
CA PHE A 156 9.07 -7.78 -31.27
C PHE A 156 9.31 -7.62 -32.78
N ASP A 157 9.36 -8.68 -33.58
CA ASP A 157 9.38 -8.58 -35.03
C ASP A 157 8.07 -8.00 -35.60
N LEU A 158 6.94 -8.24 -34.94
CA LEU A 158 5.69 -7.58 -35.27
C LEU A 158 5.73 -6.10 -34.87
N GLN A 159 6.31 -5.76 -33.71
CA GLN A 159 6.50 -4.36 -33.29
C GLN A 159 7.33 -3.58 -34.33
N GLU A 160 8.43 -4.16 -34.84
CA GLU A 160 9.34 -3.54 -35.78
C GLU A 160 8.84 -3.51 -37.23
N SER A 161 7.76 -4.24 -37.54
CA SER A 161 7.23 -4.30 -38.87
C SER A 161 6.62 -2.97 -39.32
N ASP A 162 6.64 -2.67 -40.62
CA ASP A 162 5.99 -1.49 -41.16
C ASP A 162 4.47 -1.56 -40.98
N TRP A 163 3.87 -0.47 -40.49
CA TRP A 163 2.42 -0.44 -40.30
C TRP A 163 1.63 -0.63 -41.59
N GLY A 164 2.08 -0.01 -42.67
CA GLY A 164 1.39 0.00 -43.97
C GLY A 164 0.21 0.99 -44.01
N ASP A 165 -0.73 0.75 -44.92
CA ASP A 165 -1.91 1.60 -45.15
C ASP A 165 -3.14 1.17 -44.31
N ILE A 166 -2.90 0.56 -43.15
CA ILE A 166 -3.97 0.11 -42.26
C ILE A 166 -4.54 1.31 -41.53
N ALA A 167 -5.81 1.61 -41.73
CA ALA A 167 -6.51 2.63 -40.98
C ALA A 167 -6.58 2.22 -39.49
N TYR A 168 -6.28 3.14 -38.58
CA TYR A 168 -6.44 2.92 -37.15
C TYR A 168 -7.03 4.16 -36.47
N LYS A 169 -7.68 3.92 -35.33
CA LYS A 169 -8.21 4.97 -34.47
C LYS A 169 -7.67 4.70 -33.05
N VAL A 170 -7.21 5.74 -32.42
CA VAL A 170 -6.80 5.70 -31.01
C VAL A 170 -7.96 6.27 -30.18
N GLU A 171 -8.41 5.49 -29.21
CA GLU A 171 -9.53 5.83 -28.33
C GLU A 171 -9.13 5.62 -26.87
N LYS A 172 -9.74 6.39 -25.96
CA LYS A 172 -9.48 6.28 -24.52
C LYS A 172 -10.25 5.11 -23.90
N ALA A 173 -9.65 4.44 -22.94
CA ALA A 173 -10.32 3.41 -22.15
C ALA A 173 -11.52 3.96 -21.37
N ALA A 174 -11.42 5.21 -20.92
CA ALA A 174 -12.51 5.89 -20.22
C ALA A 174 -13.82 5.92 -21.01
N ASP A 175 -13.76 5.93 -22.35
CA ASP A 175 -14.95 5.91 -23.21
C ASP A 175 -15.71 4.57 -23.17
N LEU A 176 -15.05 3.51 -22.69
CA LEU A 176 -15.64 2.17 -22.51
C LEU A 176 -16.19 1.92 -21.12
N ILE A 177 -15.80 2.75 -20.14
CA ILE A 177 -16.15 2.54 -18.73
C ILE A 177 -17.49 3.23 -18.49
N PRO A 178 -18.57 2.48 -18.15
CA PRO A 178 -19.84 3.08 -17.84
C PRO A 178 -19.75 3.89 -16.54
N ALA A 179 -20.46 5.01 -16.48
CA ALA A 179 -20.59 5.77 -15.26
C ALA A 179 -21.19 4.89 -14.15
N ALA A 180 -20.45 4.69 -13.06
CA ALA A 180 -20.96 3.95 -11.91
C ALA A 180 -22.01 4.77 -11.17
N GLY A 181 -23.21 4.22 -11.02
CA GLY A 181 -24.25 4.78 -10.14
C GLY A 181 -23.84 4.64 -8.67
N LYS A 182 -24.25 5.59 -7.85
CA LYS A 182 -24.10 5.48 -6.39
C LYS A 182 -25.09 4.48 -5.81
N MET A 183 -24.65 3.69 -4.84
CA MET A 183 -25.50 2.72 -4.15
C MET A 183 -26.08 3.35 -2.88
N PHE A 184 -27.42 3.41 -2.80
CA PHE A 184 -28.15 3.90 -1.64
C PHE A 184 -28.59 2.72 -0.76
N PRO A 185 -28.65 2.89 0.57
CA PRO A 185 -29.13 1.84 1.47
C PRO A 185 -30.63 1.59 1.28
N ASP A 186 -31.06 0.34 1.52
CA ASP A 186 -32.47 -0.01 1.56
C ASP A 186 -33.15 0.65 2.77
N PRO A 187 -34.19 1.51 2.56
CA PRO A 187 -34.90 2.17 3.64
C PRO A 187 -35.53 1.20 4.65
N ALA A 188 -35.94 -0.01 4.23
CA ALA A 188 -36.50 -1.00 5.12
C ALA A 188 -35.53 -1.51 6.18
N ASN A 189 -34.23 -1.48 5.90
CA ASN A 189 -33.18 -1.97 6.81
C ASN A 189 -32.64 -0.88 7.73
N ILE A 190 -32.71 0.39 7.32
CA ILE A 190 -31.97 1.46 7.99
C ILE A 190 -32.53 1.76 9.39
N THR A 191 -33.85 1.72 9.59
CA THR A 191 -34.50 2.01 10.88
C THR A 191 -34.09 1.00 11.97
N SER A 192 -34.08 -0.29 11.65
CA SER A 192 -33.63 -1.32 12.60
C SER A 192 -32.14 -1.23 12.93
N ILE A 193 -31.32 -0.88 11.95
CA ILE A 193 -29.87 -0.67 12.13
C ILE A 193 -29.63 0.60 12.97
N ALA A 194 -30.34 1.69 12.70
CA ALA A 194 -30.26 2.93 13.48
C ALA A 194 -30.58 2.71 14.95
N ALA A 195 -31.65 1.97 15.24
CA ALA A 195 -32.02 1.63 16.61
C ALA A 195 -30.92 0.82 17.33
N MET A 196 -30.31 -0.15 16.65
CA MET A 196 -29.20 -0.92 17.19
C MET A 196 -27.98 -0.03 17.46
N VAL A 197 -27.64 0.89 16.55
CA VAL A 197 -26.49 1.80 16.68
C VAL A 197 -26.73 2.80 17.81
N ALA A 198 -27.92 3.38 17.92
CA ALA A 198 -28.28 4.32 18.99
C ALA A 198 -28.30 3.66 20.40
N ALA A 199 -28.52 2.35 20.49
CA ALA A 199 -28.52 1.61 21.74
C ALA A 199 -27.12 1.18 22.22
N ALA A 200 -26.09 1.28 21.38
CA ALA A 200 -24.72 0.88 21.71
C ALA A 200 -24.13 1.76 22.83
N LYS A 201 -23.36 1.14 23.74
CA LYS A 201 -22.74 1.82 24.88
C LYS A 201 -21.25 2.07 24.68
N LYS A 202 -20.59 1.18 23.93
CA LYS A 202 -19.15 1.23 23.64
C LYS A 202 -18.89 1.00 22.14
N PRO A 203 -19.44 1.87 21.27
CA PRO A 203 -19.31 1.69 19.83
C PRO A 203 -17.90 2.05 19.34
N VAL A 204 -17.41 1.29 18.35
CA VAL A 204 -16.15 1.56 17.65
C VAL A 204 -16.43 1.62 16.15
N ILE A 205 -15.99 2.67 15.49
CA ILE A 205 -16.04 2.82 14.03
C ILE A 205 -14.67 2.49 13.45
N ILE A 206 -14.64 1.57 12.46
CA ILE A 206 -13.43 1.19 11.75
C ILE A 206 -13.54 1.63 10.30
N GLY A 207 -12.73 2.62 9.90
CA GLY A 207 -12.64 3.06 8.50
C GLY A 207 -11.61 2.26 7.70
N GLY A 208 -12.01 1.83 6.50
CA GLY A 208 -11.13 1.16 5.55
C GLY A 208 -10.87 1.98 4.28
N ARG A 209 -10.19 1.38 3.29
CA ARG A 209 -9.93 2.03 1.99
C ARG A 209 -11.20 2.45 1.25
N GLY A 210 -12.30 1.68 1.39
CA GLY A 210 -13.59 2.06 0.82
C GLY A 210 -14.14 3.36 1.41
N ALA A 211 -13.89 3.62 2.70
CA ALA A 211 -14.26 4.87 3.34
C ALA A 211 -13.44 6.06 2.80
N ILE A 212 -12.13 5.86 2.50
CA ILE A 212 -11.30 6.88 1.81
C ILE A 212 -11.85 7.13 0.41
N ALA A 213 -12.07 6.08 -0.38
CA ALA A 213 -12.52 6.19 -1.77
C ALA A 213 -13.89 6.88 -1.91
N ALA A 214 -14.75 6.76 -0.91
CA ALA A 214 -16.08 7.39 -0.86
C ALA A 214 -16.08 8.76 -0.16
N ASP A 215 -14.92 9.26 0.30
CA ASP A 215 -14.84 10.48 1.15
C ASP A 215 -15.77 10.41 2.38
N ALA A 216 -15.80 9.25 3.03
CA ALA A 216 -16.69 9.00 4.19
C ALA A 216 -16.08 9.43 5.54
N GLY A 217 -14.82 9.87 5.58
CA GLY A 217 -14.13 10.27 6.81
C GLY A 217 -14.90 11.30 7.64
N PRO A 218 -15.30 12.45 7.07
CA PRO A 218 -16.10 13.45 7.79
C PRO A 218 -17.45 12.90 8.32
N SER A 219 -18.12 12.06 7.54
CA SER A 219 -19.40 11.44 7.95
C SER A 219 -19.19 10.45 9.10
N CYS A 220 -18.12 9.66 9.07
CA CYS A 220 -17.76 8.75 10.17
C CYS A 220 -17.43 9.52 11.46
N MET A 221 -16.73 10.66 11.37
CA MET A 221 -16.44 11.51 12.54
C MET A 221 -17.74 12.09 13.13
N ARG A 222 -18.66 12.59 12.29
CA ARG A 222 -19.97 13.05 12.75
C ARG A 222 -20.76 11.93 13.44
N LEU A 223 -20.83 10.75 12.84
CA LEU A 223 -21.49 9.59 13.47
C LEU A 223 -20.84 9.26 14.82
N ALA A 224 -19.51 9.26 14.91
CA ALA A 224 -18.79 9.01 16.16
C ALA A 224 -19.17 10.02 17.26
N ASP A 225 -19.34 11.28 16.92
CA ASP A 225 -19.75 12.31 17.88
C ASP A 225 -21.21 12.14 18.32
N HIS A 226 -22.10 11.69 17.43
CA HIS A 226 -23.49 11.40 17.77
C HIS A 226 -23.65 10.25 18.76
N ILE A 227 -22.83 9.19 18.61
CA ILE A 227 -23.02 7.94 19.37
C ILE A 227 -21.92 7.69 20.43
N GLY A 228 -20.97 8.61 20.61
CA GLY A 228 -19.86 8.45 21.56
C GLY A 228 -18.84 7.39 21.15
N ALA A 229 -18.64 7.16 19.84
CA ALA A 229 -17.75 6.11 19.35
C ALA A 229 -16.27 6.49 19.38
N ILE A 230 -15.42 5.48 19.54
CA ILE A 230 -13.98 5.53 19.20
C ILE A 230 -13.82 5.32 17.69
N LEU A 231 -12.83 6.00 17.11
CA LEU A 231 -12.47 5.91 15.70
C LEU A 231 -11.16 5.14 15.53
N LEU A 232 -11.19 4.14 14.67
CA LEU A 232 -10.03 3.34 14.28
C LEU A 232 -9.97 3.19 12.76
N THR A 233 -8.79 2.89 12.23
CA THR A 233 -8.62 2.65 10.79
C THR A 233 -7.95 1.31 10.54
N THR A 234 -8.22 0.72 9.37
CA THR A 234 -7.33 -0.33 8.89
C THR A 234 -5.97 0.27 8.52
N LEU A 235 -4.90 -0.52 8.54
CA LEU A 235 -3.56 -0.05 8.21
C LEU A 235 -3.48 0.71 6.87
N PRO A 236 -4.11 0.24 5.77
CA PRO A 236 -4.12 0.98 4.51
C PRO A 236 -4.98 2.26 4.51
N ALA A 237 -5.72 2.52 5.57
CA ALA A 237 -6.57 3.72 5.71
C ALA A 237 -6.13 4.61 6.88
N ARG A 238 -4.93 4.36 7.46
CA ARG A 238 -4.43 5.19 8.56
C ARG A 238 -4.42 6.66 8.16
N GLY A 239 -4.67 7.51 9.13
CA GLY A 239 -4.79 8.96 8.90
C GLY A 239 -6.19 9.42 8.48
N LEU A 240 -7.14 8.53 8.14
CA LEU A 240 -8.52 8.92 7.77
C LEU A 240 -9.20 9.78 8.84
N PHE A 241 -8.89 9.56 10.10
CA PHE A 241 -9.46 10.26 11.23
C PHE A 241 -8.42 11.11 11.99
N HIS A 242 -7.34 11.56 11.30
CA HIS A 242 -6.23 12.30 11.93
C HIS A 242 -6.66 13.61 12.60
N GLN A 243 -7.80 14.19 12.21
CA GLN A 243 -8.34 15.42 12.80
C GLN A 243 -9.21 15.18 14.03
N SER A 244 -9.57 13.92 14.32
CA SER A 244 -10.44 13.61 15.47
C SER A 244 -9.63 13.33 16.73
N ALA A 245 -9.97 14.00 17.82
CA ALA A 245 -9.43 13.73 19.14
C ALA A 245 -9.79 12.33 19.67
N HIS A 246 -10.79 11.67 19.10
CA HIS A 246 -11.25 10.33 19.51
C HIS A 246 -10.71 9.21 18.61
N SER A 247 -9.68 9.50 17.81
CA SER A 247 -8.99 8.51 16.99
C SER A 247 -7.87 7.82 17.77
N LEU A 248 -7.94 6.49 17.88
CA LEU A 248 -6.87 5.67 18.45
C LEU A 248 -6.02 4.99 17.35
N ASN A 249 -5.98 5.58 16.16
CA ASN A 249 -5.17 5.21 15.02
C ASN A 249 -5.56 3.84 14.39
N VAL A 250 -4.66 2.85 14.34
CA VAL A 250 -4.86 1.60 13.59
C VAL A 250 -5.45 0.47 14.45
N VAL A 251 -6.29 -0.35 13.82
CA VAL A 251 -6.90 -1.56 14.38
C VAL A 251 -6.14 -2.82 13.98
N GLY A 252 -6.43 -3.93 14.61
CA GLY A 252 -5.92 -5.25 14.23
C GLY A 252 -4.62 -5.62 14.90
N GLY A 253 -3.78 -6.35 14.18
CA GLY A 253 -2.49 -6.81 14.67
C GLY A 253 -1.54 -5.68 15.09
N PHE A 254 -1.72 -4.49 14.51
CA PHE A 254 -0.90 -3.31 14.77
C PHE A 254 -1.54 -2.30 15.74
N ALA A 255 -2.68 -2.64 16.34
CA ALA A 255 -3.30 -1.79 17.35
C ALA A 255 -2.37 -1.51 18.53
N SER A 256 -2.41 -0.27 19.05
CA SER A 256 -1.85 0.06 20.35
C SER A 256 -2.57 -0.72 21.47
N ASP A 257 -1.97 -0.78 22.65
CA ASP A 257 -2.62 -1.42 23.80
C ASP A 257 -3.98 -0.79 24.10
N THR A 258 -4.10 0.53 24.01
CA THR A 258 -5.36 1.27 24.22
C THR A 258 -6.38 1.00 23.11
N ALA A 259 -5.97 0.99 21.85
CA ALA A 259 -6.85 0.66 20.72
C ALA A 259 -7.36 -0.79 20.81
N ARG A 260 -6.51 -1.71 21.27
CA ARG A 260 -6.88 -3.09 21.54
C ARG A 260 -7.91 -3.20 22.68
N GLU A 261 -7.69 -2.49 23.77
CA GLU A 261 -8.63 -2.42 24.90
C GLU A 261 -9.99 -1.90 24.43
N ALA A 262 -10.03 -0.82 23.66
CA ALA A 262 -11.26 -0.31 23.07
C ALA A 262 -12.03 -1.37 22.27
N CYS A 263 -11.32 -2.16 21.46
CA CYS A 263 -11.93 -3.23 20.68
C CYS A 263 -12.44 -4.41 21.52
N LEU A 264 -11.70 -4.80 22.56
CA LEU A 264 -12.11 -5.90 23.47
C LEU A 264 -13.35 -5.53 24.30
N ASP A 265 -13.48 -4.25 24.64
CA ASP A 265 -14.58 -3.70 25.42
C ASP A 265 -15.82 -3.38 24.59
N ALA A 266 -15.66 -3.27 23.26
CA ALA A 266 -16.71 -2.85 22.36
C ALA A 266 -17.94 -3.78 22.39
N ASP A 267 -19.14 -3.18 22.36
CA ASP A 267 -20.42 -3.88 22.16
C ASP A 267 -20.91 -3.80 20.70
N LEU A 268 -20.41 -2.81 19.95
CA LEU A 268 -20.70 -2.63 18.53
C LEU A 268 -19.46 -2.19 17.75
N ILE A 269 -19.18 -2.89 16.65
CA ILE A 269 -18.22 -2.48 15.62
C ILE A 269 -18.99 -2.02 14.39
N ILE A 270 -18.72 -0.79 13.93
CA ILE A 270 -19.24 -0.25 12.67
C ILE A 270 -18.08 -0.21 11.68
N ALA A 271 -18.03 -1.18 10.78
CA ALA A 271 -16.97 -1.35 9.80
C ALA A 271 -17.37 -0.69 8.47
N VAL A 272 -16.71 0.41 8.12
CA VAL A 272 -17.06 1.26 6.97
C VAL A 272 -16.01 1.12 5.86
N GLY A 273 -16.40 0.59 4.70
CA GLY A 273 -15.52 0.43 3.55
C GLY A 273 -14.28 -0.44 3.84
N THR A 274 -14.43 -1.48 4.66
CA THR A 274 -13.33 -2.37 5.07
C THR A 274 -13.60 -3.82 4.69
N SER A 275 -12.55 -4.53 4.28
CA SER A 275 -12.64 -5.95 3.92
C SER A 275 -12.89 -6.90 5.08
N LEU A 276 -12.86 -6.43 6.34
CA LEU A 276 -12.94 -7.23 7.55
C LEU A 276 -11.95 -8.43 7.55
N ALA A 277 -10.76 -8.22 6.96
CA ALA A 277 -9.73 -9.23 6.85
C ALA A 277 -9.23 -9.70 8.22
N SER A 278 -8.69 -10.91 8.28
CA SER A 278 -8.17 -11.52 9.51
C SER A 278 -7.17 -10.64 10.25
N HIS A 279 -6.29 -9.93 9.51
CA HIS A 279 -5.32 -9.01 10.12
C HIS A 279 -5.98 -7.81 10.82
N SER A 280 -7.10 -7.29 10.31
CA SER A 280 -7.84 -6.18 10.94
C SER A 280 -8.67 -6.63 12.14
N ALA A 281 -8.96 -7.92 12.24
CA ALA A 281 -9.78 -8.50 13.29
C ALA A 281 -8.98 -9.36 14.29
N ASP A 282 -7.66 -9.44 14.15
CA ASP A 282 -6.79 -10.38 14.88
C ASP A 282 -7.39 -11.81 14.89
N ALA A 283 -7.71 -12.30 13.67
CA ALA A 283 -8.42 -13.57 13.44
C ALA A 283 -9.77 -13.70 14.17
N GLY A 284 -10.47 -12.58 14.41
CA GLY A 284 -11.76 -12.53 15.11
C GLY A 284 -11.64 -12.45 16.64
N LYS A 285 -10.43 -12.42 17.19
CA LYS A 285 -10.19 -12.35 18.64
C LYS A 285 -10.23 -10.92 19.21
N LEU A 286 -10.26 -9.91 18.34
CA LEU A 286 -10.10 -8.53 18.77
C LEU A 286 -11.37 -7.94 19.39
N TYR A 287 -12.56 -8.37 18.94
CA TYR A 287 -13.84 -7.87 19.43
C TYR A 287 -14.83 -9.04 19.67
N PRO A 288 -14.54 -9.88 20.67
CA PRO A 288 -15.25 -11.16 20.88
C PRO A 288 -16.71 -10.98 21.26
N ASN A 289 -17.09 -9.85 21.87
CA ASN A 289 -18.42 -9.60 22.40
C ASN A 289 -19.25 -8.62 21.56
N ALA A 290 -18.63 -7.97 20.56
CA ALA A 290 -19.30 -6.95 19.76
C ALA A 290 -20.16 -7.54 18.65
N LYS A 291 -21.32 -6.92 18.41
CA LYS A 291 -22.01 -7.06 17.13
C LYS A 291 -21.22 -6.29 16.07
N ILE A 292 -21.23 -6.78 14.82
CA ILE A 292 -20.49 -6.17 13.71
C ILE A 292 -21.48 -5.74 12.64
N LEU A 293 -21.59 -4.42 12.43
CA LEU A 293 -22.27 -3.80 11.30
C LEU A 293 -21.25 -3.50 10.21
N HIS A 294 -21.49 -3.96 9.00
CA HIS A 294 -20.67 -3.67 7.83
C HIS A 294 -21.40 -2.73 6.87
N ILE A 295 -20.82 -1.58 6.56
CA ILE A 295 -21.29 -0.61 5.56
C ILE A 295 -20.33 -0.66 4.39
N ASP A 296 -20.77 -1.26 3.30
CA ASP A 296 -19.98 -1.45 2.07
C ASP A 296 -20.89 -1.75 0.88
N THR A 297 -20.40 -1.57 -0.33
CA THR A 297 -21.13 -1.90 -1.56
C THR A 297 -21.26 -3.41 -1.80
N LYS A 298 -20.47 -4.22 -1.08
CA LYS A 298 -20.50 -5.70 -1.15
C LYS A 298 -20.59 -6.29 0.25
N PRO A 299 -21.63 -7.10 0.54
CA PRO A 299 -21.76 -7.75 1.83
C PRO A 299 -20.65 -8.80 2.02
N VAL A 300 -20.11 -8.85 3.24
CA VAL A 300 -19.12 -9.86 3.66
C VAL A 300 -19.63 -10.56 4.91
N ILE A 301 -20.33 -11.68 4.74
CA ILE A 301 -20.85 -12.47 5.87
C ILE A 301 -19.78 -13.39 6.42
N TYR A 302 -19.06 -14.05 5.53
CA TYR A 302 -18.03 -15.02 5.87
C TYR A 302 -16.72 -14.67 5.13
N SER A 303 -15.63 -14.55 5.86
CA SER A 303 -14.32 -14.24 5.31
C SER A 303 -13.23 -14.97 6.09
N GLN A 304 -12.30 -15.57 5.36
CA GLN A 304 -11.09 -16.18 5.91
C GLN A 304 -11.37 -17.13 7.09
N GLY A 305 -12.37 -18.01 6.92
CA GLY A 305 -12.69 -19.06 7.88
C GLY A 305 -13.56 -18.64 9.08
N ARG A 306 -14.15 -17.43 9.07
CA ARG A 306 -14.97 -16.92 10.18
C ARG A 306 -16.15 -16.06 9.73
N VAL A 307 -17.13 -15.90 10.60
CA VAL A 307 -18.17 -14.87 10.44
C VAL A 307 -17.50 -13.51 10.55
N ALA A 308 -17.60 -12.69 9.51
CA ALA A 308 -16.95 -11.39 9.43
C ALA A 308 -17.87 -10.24 9.85
N ALA A 309 -19.17 -10.34 9.56
CA ALA A 309 -20.17 -9.35 9.97
C ALA A 309 -21.50 -10.02 10.32
N HIS A 310 -22.27 -9.37 11.21
CA HIS A 310 -23.59 -9.83 11.64
C HIS A 310 -24.71 -9.08 10.89
N PHE A 311 -24.46 -7.82 10.54
CA PHE A 311 -25.40 -6.94 9.85
C PHE A 311 -24.71 -6.25 8.69
N HIS A 312 -25.48 -6.00 7.62
CA HIS A 312 -25.00 -5.30 6.44
C HIS A 312 -25.93 -4.15 6.09
N LEU A 313 -25.33 -2.98 5.87
CA LEU A 313 -25.96 -1.87 5.18
C LEU A 313 -25.27 -1.75 3.82
N CYS A 314 -25.84 -2.37 2.78
CA CYS A 314 -25.31 -2.34 1.44
C CYS A 314 -25.51 -0.96 0.84
N ALA A 315 -24.45 -0.15 0.81
CA ALA A 315 -24.45 1.21 0.31
C ALA A 315 -23.02 1.69 0.00
N ASP A 316 -22.92 2.76 -0.78
CA ASP A 316 -21.73 3.60 -0.77
C ASP A 316 -21.41 4.04 0.66
N ALA A 317 -20.12 3.99 1.05
CA ALA A 317 -19.73 4.18 2.44
C ALA A 317 -20.20 5.53 3.02
N LYS A 318 -20.03 6.63 2.27
CA LYS A 318 -20.49 7.96 2.69
C LYS A 318 -22.01 8.04 2.78
N ILE A 319 -22.69 7.58 1.74
CA ILE A 319 -24.16 7.63 1.65
C ILE A 319 -24.78 6.79 2.76
N GLY A 320 -24.24 5.59 3.01
CA GLY A 320 -24.72 4.71 4.07
C GLY A 320 -24.56 5.31 5.47
N VAL A 321 -23.42 5.93 5.75
CA VAL A 321 -23.18 6.62 7.03
C VAL A 321 -24.07 7.86 7.18
N ASP A 322 -24.19 8.70 6.14
CA ASP A 322 -25.03 9.89 6.18
C ASP A 322 -26.51 9.55 6.37
N ALA A 323 -26.99 8.50 5.69
CA ALA A 323 -28.37 8.01 5.86
C ALA A 323 -28.61 7.45 7.28
N LEU A 324 -27.62 6.77 7.86
CA LEU A 324 -27.69 6.27 9.23
C LEU A 324 -27.77 7.42 10.25
N ILE A 325 -26.96 8.47 10.08
CA ILE A 325 -27.04 9.68 10.92
C ILE A 325 -28.45 10.27 10.85
N SER A 326 -28.97 10.50 9.64
CA SER A 326 -30.29 11.10 9.44
C SER A 326 -31.41 10.29 10.10
N GLU A 327 -31.34 8.96 10.04
CA GLU A 327 -32.33 8.09 10.68
C GLU A 327 -32.23 8.13 12.21
N ILE A 328 -31.00 8.14 12.77
CA ILE A 328 -30.78 8.27 14.22
C ILE A 328 -31.34 9.60 14.72
N GLU A 329 -31.08 10.71 14.05
CA GLU A 329 -31.57 12.04 14.40
C GLU A 329 -33.11 12.09 14.37
N THR A 330 -33.71 11.48 13.36
CA THR A 330 -35.20 11.45 13.18
C THR A 330 -35.90 10.60 14.22
N SER A 331 -35.36 9.39 14.48
CA SER A 331 -36.06 8.36 15.25
C SER A 331 -35.68 8.35 16.74
N HIS A 332 -34.47 8.82 17.09
CA HIS A 332 -33.90 8.76 18.44
C HIS A 332 -33.50 10.13 19.02
N GLY A 333 -33.58 11.19 18.20
CA GLY A 333 -33.21 12.56 18.58
C GLY A 333 -31.70 12.80 18.66
N THR A 334 -31.33 13.99 19.08
CA THR A 334 -29.92 14.48 19.16
C THR A 334 -29.42 14.51 20.60
N ALA A 335 -29.82 13.55 21.44
CA ALA A 335 -29.30 13.49 22.81
C ALA A 335 -27.79 13.33 22.81
N ALA A 336 -27.11 14.08 23.68
CA ALA A 336 -25.65 13.97 23.78
C ALA A 336 -25.26 12.56 24.25
N ALA A 337 -24.33 11.93 23.51
CA ALA A 337 -23.79 10.64 23.89
C ALA A 337 -23.02 10.71 25.22
N ASP A 338 -23.01 9.62 25.98
CA ASP A 338 -22.08 9.46 27.10
C ASP A 338 -20.66 9.28 26.57
N ASN A 339 -19.84 10.30 26.76
CA ASN A 339 -18.46 10.33 26.30
C ASN A 339 -17.44 9.81 27.34
N SER A 340 -17.90 9.38 28.52
CA SER A 340 -17.01 9.02 29.62
C SER A 340 -16.03 7.91 29.24
N TRP A 341 -16.51 6.86 28.60
CA TRP A 341 -15.71 5.73 28.15
C TRP A 341 -14.66 6.13 27.10
N ARG A 342 -15.06 6.82 26.03
CA ARG A 342 -14.13 7.23 24.98
C ARG A 342 -13.09 8.24 25.45
N ASN A 343 -13.48 9.17 26.34
CA ASN A 343 -12.55 10.15 26.92
C ASN A 343 -11.52 9.49 27.84
N ALA A 344 -11.90 8.46 28.60
CA ALA A 344 -10.97 7.69 29.42
C ALA A 344 -9.92 6.95 28.55
N LEU A 345 -10.32 6.39 27.42
CA LEU A 345 -9.41 5.74 26.48
C LEU A 345 -8.45 6.74 25.83
N VAL A 346 -8.94 7.91 25.41
CA VAL A 346 -8.09 8.97 24.86
C VAL A 346 -7.05 9.42 25.89
N ALA A 347 -7.49 9.72 27.11
CA ALA A 347 -6.57 10.12 28.20
C ALA A 347 -5.51 9.04 28.48
N LYS A 348 -5.87 7.76 28.40
CA LYS A 348 -4.92 6.64 28.54
C LYS A 348 -3.94 6.59 27.37
N GLN A 349 -4.40 6.79 26.13
CA GLN A 349 -3.55 6.84 24.95
C GLN A 349 -2.55 8.00 25.01
N ASP A 350 -3.00 9.18 25.45
CA ASP A 350 -2.16 10.39 25.55
C ASP A 350 -1.11 10.27 26.66
N ALA A 351 -1.44 9.54 27.74
CA ALA A 351 -0.50 9.28 28.84
C ALA A 351 0.52 8.18 28.53
N ALA A 352 0.31 7.39 27.48
CA ALA A 352 1.20 6.29 27.14
C ALA A 352 2.50 6.81 26.50
N GLU A 353 3.64 6.36 27.01
CA GLU A 353 4.95 6.70 26.46
C GLU A 353 5.13 6.12 25.05
N TYR A 354 4.68 4.87 24.87
CA TYR A 354 4.72 4.13 23.61
C TYR A 354 3.36 3.45 23.34
N PRO A 355 3.06 3.08 22.10
CA PRO A 355 1.86 2.33 21.75
C PRO A 355 1.75 0.96 22.47
N ASP A 356 2.86 0.45 22.95
CA ASP A 356 3.05 -0.82 23.65
C ASP A 356 3.82 -0.57 24.93
N ALA A 357 3.19 -0.85 26.06
CA ALA A 357 3.74 -0.60 27.40
C ALA A 357 4.79 -1.64 27.87
N MET A 358 5.06 -2.70 27.07
CA MET A 358 6.00 -3.74 27.45
C MET A 358 7.42 -3.18 27.65
N PRO A 359 8.07 -3.40 28.80
CA PRO A 359 9.46 -2.99 28.98
C PRO A 359 10.42 -3.95 28.27
N PHE A 360 11.48 -3.39 27.70
CA PHE A 360 12.57 -4.14 27.05
C PHE A 360 13.92 -3.62 27.56
N GLN A 361 14.91 -4.51 27.62
CA GLN A 361 16.30 -4.14 27.82
C GLN A 361 16.92 -3.86 26.45
N VAL A 362 17.38 -2.65 26.25
CA VAL A 362 18.03 -2.19 25.03
C VAL A 362 19.50 -1.94 25.31
N ALA A 363 20.39 -2.49 24.50
CA ALA A 363 21.83 -2.27 24.63
C ALA A 363 22.18 -0.80 24.34
N PRO A 364 23.25 -0.25 24.94
CA PRO A 364 23.58 1.18 24.83
C PRO A 364 23.95 1.65 23.41
N ASP A 365 24.35 0.73 22.53
CA ASP A 365 24.84 1.00 21.18
C ASP A 365 23.77 0.80 20.09
N VAL A 366 22.53 0.56 20.47
CA VAL A 366 21.37 0.44 19.58
C VAL A 366 20.17 1.21 20.12
N LEU A 367 19.19 1.48 19.28
CA LEU A 367 18.00 2.24 19.64
C LEU A 367 16.79 1.34 19.92
N ASP A 368 15.94 1.77 20.84
CA ASP A 368 14.57 1.25 20.91
C ASP A 368 13.81 1.75 19.66
N PRO A 369 13.28 0.87 18.81
CA PRO A 369 12.56 1.27 17.61
C PRO A 369 11.31 2.13 17.90
N ARG A 370 10.73 2.03 19.10
CA ARG A 370 9.59 2.85 19.54
C ARG A 370 10.03 4.29 19.81
N ALA A 371 11.16 4.47 20.51
CA ALA A 371 11.76 5.78 20.77
C ALA A 371 12.20 6.46 19.48
N MET A 372 12.83 5.71 18.57
CA MET A 372 13.22 6.17 17.25
C MET A 372 12.02 6.70 16.47
N ILE A 373 10.95 5.91 16.32
CA ILE A 373 9.75 6.32 15.57
C ILE A 373 9.08 7.53 16.23
N LYS A 374 9.02 7.59 17.56
CA LYS A 374 8.48 8.74 18.29
C LYS A 374 9.26 10.03 17.97
N ALA A 375 10.59 9.97 17.97
CA ALA A 375 11.45 11.10 17.63
C ALA A 375 11.27 11.53 16.16
N LEU A 376 11.21 10.58 15.25
CA LEU A 376 10.95 10.85 13.82
C LEU A 376 9.56 11.44 13.60
N ASP A 377 8.54 10.94 14.30
CA ASP A 377 7.18 11.48 14.15
C ASP A 377 7.07 12.92 14.66
N GLN A 378 7.86 13.30 15.67
CA GLN A 378 7.96 14.67 16.17
C GLN A 378 8.77 15.57 15.23
N LYS A 379 9.85 15.04 14.61
CA LYS A 379 10.79 15.81 13.79
C LYS A 379 10.29 16.05 12.37
N LEU A 380 9.73 15.02 11.72
CA LEU A 380 9.37 15.07 10.31
C LEU A 380 8.04 15.82 10.08
N PRO A 381 7.98 16.75 9.12
CA PRO A 381 6.76 17.47 8.76
C PRO A 381 5.57 16.53 8.50
N LYS A 382 4.37 16.95 8.90
CA LYS A 382 3.17 16.10 8.82
C LYS A 382 2.60 15.97 7.41
N ASP A 383 2.98 16.84 6.51
CA ASP A 383 2.64 16.87 5.08
C ASP A 383 3.60 16.04 4.21
N TRP A 384 4.70 15.51 4.77
CA TRP A 384 5.57 14.59 4.05
C TRP A 384 4.91 13.24 3.83
N PHE A 385 5.11 12.67 2.65
CA PHE A 385 4.50 11.41 2.27
C PHE A 385 5.29 10.21 2.80
N MET A 386 4.67 9.39 3.64
CA MET A 386 5.27 8.22 4.28
C MET A 386 5.01 6.96 3.47
N VAL A 387 6.05 6.29 3.03
CA VAL A 387 6.00 4.97 2.38
C VAL A 387 6.55 3.93 3.33
N ASN A 388 5.84 2.83 3.50
CA ASN A 388 6.26 1.75 4.36
C ASN A 388 6.13 0.39 3.66
N SER A 389 7.17 -0.40 3.75
CA SER A 389 7.24 -1.77 3.23
C SER A 389 6.61 -2.79 4.21
N SER A 390 6.73 -4.07 3.88
CA SER A 390 6.40 -5.19 4.77
C SER A 390 7.58 -5.50 5.71
N GLY A 391 7.31 -6.18 6.81
CA GLY A 391 8.31 -6.58 7.79
C GLY A 391 7.96 -6.13 9.21
N HIS A 392 8.86 -6.38 10.16
CA HIS A 392 8.71 -5.99 11.56
C HIS A 392 8.67 -4.46 11.74
N CYS A 393 9.45 -3.72 10.92
CA CYS A 393 9.47 -2.26 10.85
C CYS A 393 8.08 -1.63 10.66
N SER A 394 7.19 -2.34 9.99
CA SER A 394 5.84 -1.82 9.69
C SER A 394 4.97 -1.60 10.91
N TYR A 395 5.16 -2.39 11.97
CA TYR A 395 4.44 -2.17 13.22
C TYR A 395 4.78 -0.78 13.78
N TYR A 396 6.06 -0.47 13.87
CA TYR A 396 6.52 0.80 14.42
C TYR A 396 6.09 1.98 13.55
N ALA A 397 6.31 1.90 12.24
CA ALA A 397 5.90 2.92 11.28
C ALA A 397 4.38 3.21 11.30
N ALA A 398 3.55 2.22 11.66
CA ALA A 398 2.10 2.40 11.77
C ALA A 398 1.68 3.39 12.87
N HIS A 399 2.57 3.66 13.83
CA HIS A 399 2.32 4.56 14.95
C HIS A 399 2.76 6.00 14.75
N MET A 400 3.23 6.36 13.55
CA MET A 400 3.36 7.77 13.18
C MET A 400 1.98 8.39 12.97
N THR A 401 1.67 9.47 13.66
CA THR A 401 0.33 10.05 13.78
C THR A 401 0.24 11.49 13.25
N GLY A 402 -0.96 12.06 13.25
CA GLY A 402 -1.19 13.46 12.88
C GLY A 402 -1.04 13.76 11.38
N ARG A 403 -0.99 12.73 10.52
CA ARG A 403 -0.93 12.86 9.05
C ARG A 403 -2.22 12.40 8.42
N SER A 404 -2.63 13.05 7.33
CA SER A 404 -3.79 12.66 6.53
C SER A 404 -3.58 11.31 5.83
N SER A 405 -4.67 10.64 5.48
CA SER A 405 -4.62 9.35 4.78
C SER A 405 -4.01 9.40 3.38
N ASP A 406 -3.95 10.57 2.77
CA ASP A 406 -3.30 10.81 1.47
C ASP A 406 -1.78 11.05 1.58
N ALA A 407 -1.25 11.08 2.80
CA ALA A 407 0.18 11.14 3.10
C ALA A 407 0.80 9.77 3.44
N PHE A 408 0.11 8.66 3.15
CA PHE A 408 0.59 7.32 3.45
C PHE A 408 0.42 6.34 2.29
N LEU A 409 1.44 5.52 2.05
CA LEU A 409 1.34 4.34 1.21
C LEU A 409 1.81 3.09 1.97
N THR A 410 0.98 2.07 1.96
CA THR A 410 1.33 0.72 2.39
C THR A 410 0.64 -0.29 1.48
N ILE A 411 1.41 -1.17 0.82
CA ILE A 411 0.90 -2.26 -0.02
C ILE A 411 1.45 -3.57 0.55
N ARG A 412 0.60 -4.35 1.22
CA ARG A 412 1.00 -5.55 1.97
C ARG A 412 0.07 -6.75 1.75
N GLU A 413 -0.82 -6.66 0.80
CA GLU A 413 -1.88 -7.65 0.56
C GLU A 413 -1.32 -9.03 0.15
N PHE A 414 -0.07 -9.08 -0.34
CA PHE A 414 0.65 -10.33 -0.64
C PHE A 414 1.73 -10.67 0.38
N GLY A 415 2.12 -9.72 1.23
CA GLY A 415 3.12 -9.92 2.27
C GLY A 415 4.58 -9.95 1.78
N ALA A 416 4.84 -9.64 0.51
CA ALA A 416 6.20 -9.55 -0.01
C ALA A 416 6.98 -8.41 0.65
N ILE A 417 8.24 -8.65 0.99
CA ILE A 417 9.23 -7.67 1.41
C ILE A 417 10.10 -7.24 0.21
N GLY A 418 10.94 -6.24 0.37
CA GLY A 418 11.85 -5.76 -0.67
C GLY A 418 11.27 -4.69 -1.60
N ASN A 419 9.99 -4.33 -1.46
CA ASN A 419 9.32 -3.39 -2.36
C ASN A 419 9.42 -1.93 -1.92
N GLY A 420 9.94 -1.65 -0.72
CA GLY A 420 9.86 -0.33 -0.09
C GLY A 420 10.46 0.77 -0.93
N LEU A 421 11.70 0.62 -1.38
CA LEU A 421 12.40 1.62 -2.19
C LEU A 421 11.69 1.84 -3.54
N SER A 422 11.23 0.78 -4.19
CA SER A 422 10.47 0.87 -5.43
C SER A 422 9.14 1.62 -5.24
N TYR A 423 8.43 1.35 -4.14
CA TYR A 423 7.21 2.10 -3.82
C TYR A 423 7.50 3.58 -3.59
N ALA A 424 8.58 3.92 -2.87
CA ALA A 424 8.97 5.31 -2.64
C ALA A 424 9.29 6.05 -3.95
N ILE A 425 10.01 5.42 -4.88
CA ILE A 425 10.28 5.95 -6.22
C ILE A 425 8.98 6.17 -7.00
N GLY A 426 8.06 5.21 -6.98
CA GLY A 426 6.75 5.32 -7.63
C GLY A 426 5.90 6.45 -7.06
N VAL A 427 5.93 6.66 -5.74
CA VAL A 427 5.26 7.79 -5.07
C VAL A 427 5.91 9.11 -5.46
N ALA A 428 7.22 9.20 -5.50
CA ALA A 428 7.93 10.42 -5.91
C ALA A 428 7.57 10.83 -7.35
N ALA A 429 7.42 9.87 -8.25
CA ALA A 429 6.91 10.14 -9.61
C ALA A 429 5.45 10.60 -9.62
N ALA A 430 4.61 10.11 -8.68
CA ALA A 430 3.20 10.47 -8.57
C ALA A 430 2.95 11.80 -7.86
N ARG A 431 3.86 12.22 -6.97
CA ARG A 431 3.77 13.40 -6.09
C ARG A 431 5.07 14.21 -6.10
N PRO A 432 5.47 14.77 -7.23
CA PRO A 432 6.75 15.49 -7.36
C PRO A 432 6.84 16.73 -6.45
N GLU A 433 5.69 17.25 -5.99
CA GLU A 433 5.58 18.42 -5.11
C GLU A 433 5.81 18.08 -3.62
N THR A 434 5.83 16.79 -3.24
CA THR A 434 5.85 16.37 -1.84
C THR A 434 7.15 15.63 -1.53
N GLN A 435 7.75 15.92 -0.36
CA GLN A 435 8.88 15.13 0.12
C GLN A 435 8.42 13.73 0.49
N VAL A 436 9.05 12.72 -0.11
CA VAL A 436 8.75 11.31 0.15
C VAL A 436 9.77 10.71 1.13
N VAL A 437 9.26 9.99 2.12
CA VAL A 437 10.03 9.27 3.13
C VAL A 437 9.70 7.78 3.04
N LEU A 438 10.73 6.96 2.86
CA LEU A 438 10.65 5.51 3.01
C LEU A 438 10.98 5.13 4.45
N ILE A 439 10.19 4.22 5.05
CA ILE A 439 10.55 3.51 6.28
C ILE A 439 10.56 2.02 5.96
N ASP A 440 11.72 1.40 6.01
CA ASP A 440 11.90 -0.02 5.70
C ASP A 440 12.79 -0.73 6.74
N GLY A 441 12.79 -2.05 6.74
CA GLY A 441 13.79 -2.85 7.46
C GLY A 441 14.98 -3.15 6.57
N ASP A 442 16.15 -3.36 7.17
CA ASP A 442 17.40 -3.67 6.48
C ASP A 442 17.30 -4.90 5.57
N GLY A 443 16.71 -5.99 6.04
CA GLY A 443 16.52 -7.21 5.24
C GLY A 443 15.64 -7.00 4.01
N GLY A 444 14.58 -6.19 4.12
CA GLY A 444 13.74 -5.81 2.98
C GLY A 444 14.47 -4.86 2.03
N PHE A 445 15.13 -3.85 2.58
CA PHE A 445 15.87 -2.85 1.80
C PHE A 445 16.99 -3.47 0.96
N LEU A 446 17.75 -4.39 1.54
CA LEU A 446 18.87 -5.08 0.86
C LEU A 446 18.42 -5.94 -0.34
N MET A 447 17.18 -6.40 -0.40
CA MET A 447 16.70 -7.22 -1.53
C MET A 447 16.74 -6.46 -2.86
N HIS A 448 16.53 -5.14 -2.85
CA HIS A 448 16.53 -4.30 -4.06
C HIS A 448 17.32 -3.00 -3.87
N ALA A 449 18.40 -3.05 -3.09
CA ALA A 449 19.28 -1.91 -2.81
C ALA A 449 19.94 -1.31 -4.08
N GLN A 450 20.03 -2.08 -5.19
CA GLN A 450 20.50 -1.57 -6.48
C GLN A 450 19.66 -0.41 -7.03
N GLU A 451 18.41 -0.26 -6.57
CA GLU A 451 17.55 0.88 -6.94
C GLU A 451 18.04 2.23 -6.35
N LEU A 452 19.05 2.21 -5.47
CA LEU A 452 19.80 3.43 -5.09
C LEU A 452 20.42 4.10 -6.32
N GLU A 453 20.88 3.30 -7.31
CA GLU A 453 21.34 3.83 -8.59
C GLU A 453 20.21 4.52 -9.36
N THR A 454 19.00 3.94 -9.35
CA THR A 454 17.82 4.56 -9.96
C THR A 454 17.50 5.91 -9.31
N VAL A 455 17.54 6.00 -7.99
CA VAL A 455 17.36 7.25 -7.24
C VAL A 455 18.41 8.28 -7.67
N ALA A 456 19.67 7.90 -7.70
CA ALA A 456 20.80 8.78 -8.07
C ALA A 456 20.69 9.24 -9.53
N ARG A 457 20.49 8.31 -10.47
CA ARG A 457 20.42 8.58 -11.91
C ARG A 457 19.27 9.50 -12.30
N HIS A 458 18.11 9.34 -11.67
CA HIS A 458 16.93 10.15 -11.94
C HIS A 458 16.84 11.41 -11.06
N GLY A 459 17.80 11.66 -10.17
CA GLY A 459 17.83 12.83 -9.30
C GLY A 459 16.63 12.91 -8.35
N ILE A 460 16.13 11.76 -7.88
CA ILE A 460 14.94 11.68 -7.03
C ILE A 460 15.33 12.02 -5.59
N LYS A 461 14.79 13.10 -5.03
CA LYS A 461 15.03 13.46 -3.62
C LYS A 461 14.12 12.62 -2.70
N LEU A 462 14.69 11.58 -2.08
CA LEU A 462 14.04 10.71 -1.10
C LEU A 462 14.77 10.78 0.24
N LEU A 463 14.03 10.69 1.34
CA LEU A 463 14.59 10.32 2.63
C LEU A 463 14.30 8.83 2.88
N MET A 464 15.35 8.02 2.93
CA MET A 464 15.25 6.58 3.18
C MET A 464 15.68 6.30 4.63
N ILE A 465 14.74 5.90 5.47
CA ILE A 465 14.95 5.53 6.87
C ILE A 465 14.93 4.02 6.94
N VAL A 466 16.07 3.42 7.27
CA VAL A 466 16.20 1.97 7.40
C VAL A 466 16.37 1.60 8.87
N MET A 467 15.49 0.73 9.34
CA MET A 467 15.50 0.13 10.68
C MET A 467 16.35 -1.13 10.61
N ASN A 468 17.60 -1.03 11.06
CA ASN A 468 18.65 -2.04 10.92
C ASN A 468 18.80 -2.83 12.23
N ASP A 469 18.11 -3.97 12.32
CA ASP A 469 18.28 -4.95 13.41
C ASP A 469 19.23 -6.10 13.00
N ALA A 470 19.92 -5.97 11.90
CA ALA A 470 20.89 -6.93 11.35
C ALA A 470 20.27 -8.30 11.01
N ALA A 471 18.95 -8.33 10.75
CA ALA A 471 18.21 -9.58 10.61
C ALA A 471 16.89 -9.41 9.84
N TYR A 472 16.28 -10.54 9.49
CA TYR A 472 14.83 -10.60 9.27
C TYR A 472 14.13 -10.63 10.62
N GLY A 473 13.85 -9.45 11.21
CA GLY A 473 13.35 -9.31 12.59
C GLY A 473 12.09 -10.13 12.90
N SER A 474 11.17 -10.28 11.94
CA SER A 474 10.00 -11.15 12.11
C SER A 474 10.37 -12.62 12.29
N GLU A 475 11.39 -13.09 11.60
CA GLU A 475 11.84 -14.47 11.58
C GLU A 475 12.66 -14.81 12.82
N ILE A 476 13.60 -13.94 13.23
CA ILE A 476 14.38 -14.18 14.46
C ILE A 476 13.50 -14.30 15.70
N HIS A 477 12.45 -13.47 15.81
CA HIS A 477 11.52 -13.56 16.97
C HIS A 477 10.73 -14.86 17.00
N LYS A 478 10.39 -15.44 15.85
CA LYS A 478 9.71 -16.75 15.76
C LYS A 478 10.68 -17.87 16.10
N LEU A 479 11.90 -17.84 15.54
CA LEU A 479 12.94 -18.84 15.79
C LEU A 479 13.30 -18.88 17.26
N ARG A 480 13.49 -17.73 17.93
CA ARG A 480 13.77 -17.63 19.38
C ARG A 480 12.69 -18.30 20.22
N VAL A 481 11.41 -18.06 19.91
CA VAL A 481 10.31 -18.66 20.67
C VAL A 481 10.22 -20.16 20.47
N ASP A 482 10.49 -20.63 19.24
CA ASP A 482 10.46 -22.06 18.88
C ASP A 482 11.77 -22.78 19.31
N GLY A 483 12.77 -22.05 19.84
CA GLY A 483 14.07 -22.60 20.29
C GLY A 483 14.98 -23.07 19.14
N HIS A 484 14.81 -22.47 17.97
CA HIS A 484 15.63 -22.74 16.79
C HIS A 484 16.80 -21.76 16.67
N ASP A 485 17.83 -22.17 15.94
CA ASP A 485 18.96 -21.36 15.55
C ASP A 485 18.51 -20.18 14.65
N GLU A 486 19.09 -19.01 14.89
CA GLU A 486 18.77 -17.76 14.18
C GLU A 486 19.69 -17.47 12.99
N ASP A 487 20.78 -18.21 12.80
CA ASP A 487 21.83 -17.94 11.80
C ASP A 487 21.29 -17.77 10.38
N GLY A 488 20.20 -18.44 10.04
CA GLY A 488 19.54 -18.29 8.75
C GLY A 488 18.74 -16.99 8.56
N ALA A 489 18.47 -16.27 9.66
CA ALA A 489 17.68 -15.04 9.65
C ALA A 489 18.48 -13.81 10.12
N ALA A 490 19.56 -14.01 10.88
CA ALA A 490 20.53 -12.99 11.27
C ALA A 490 21.68 -12.96 10.27
N PHE A 491 22.02 -11.80 9.72
CA PHE A 491 23.06 -11.66 8.68
C PHE A 491 24.10 -10.57 8.99
N GLY A 492 24.06 -9.98 10.19
CA GLY A 492 24.96 -8.92 10.63
C GLY A 492 24.63 -7.54 10.10
N ALA A 493 25.07 -6.51 10.78
CA ALA A 493 24.78 -5.13 10.42
C ALA A 493 25.60 -4.71 9.20
N THR A 494 24.95 -4.53 8.06
CA THR A 494 25.52 -3.92 6.86
C THR A 494 25.60 -2.41 7.05
N ASP A 495 26.72 -1.78 6.67
CA ASP A 495 26.85 -0.30 6.62
C ASP A 495 26.07 0.26 5.43
N LEU A 496 24.78 0.48 5.62
CA LEU A 496 23.88 0.98 4.60
C LEU A 496 24.13 2.45 4.28
N ALA A 497 24.61 3.23 5.26
CA ALA A 497 24.97 4.62 5.05
C ALA A 497 26.17 4.75 4.07
N SER A 498 27.20 3.91 4.21
CA SER A 498 28.32 3.87 3.25
C SER A 498 27.88 3.37 1.87
N MET A 499 26.97 2.41 1.81
CA MET A 499 26.39 1.96 0.54
C MET A 499 25.69 3.12 -0.21
N ALA A 500 24.86 3.90 0.47
CA ALA A 500 24.21 5.07 -0.13
C ALA A 500 25.23 6.11 -0.63
N ARG A 501 26.27 6.39 0.16
CA ARG A 501 27.37 7.27 -0.26
C ARG A 501 28.11 6.74 -1.51
N GLY A 502 28.27 5.42 -1.63
CA GLY A 502 28.84 4.76 -2.81
C GLY A 502 28.06 5.02 -4.11
N PHE A 503 26.75 5.25 -4.01
CA PHE A 503 25.88 5.68 -5.13
C PHE A 503 25.82 7.20 -5.29
N GLY A 504 26.59 7.99 -4.51
CA GLY A 504 26.62 9.45 -4.58
C GLY A 504 25.48 10.15 -3.84
N LEU A 505 24.77 9.42 -2.98
CA LEU A 505 23.68 9.91 -2.13
C LEU A 505 24.21 10.31 -0.74
N GLY A 506 23.40 10.99 0.07
CA GLY A 506 23.66 11.20 1.49
C GLY A 506 23.53 9.88 2.27
N GLY A 507 24.32 9.73 3.33
CA GLY A 507 24.24 8.55 4.18
C GLY A 507 24.71 8.85 5.61
N VAL A 508 23.83 8.60 6.61
CA VAL A 508 24.10 8.82 8.02
C VAL A 508 23.73 7.56 8.81
N SER A 509 24.61 7.12 9.71
CA SER A 509 24.33 5.99 10.61
C SER A 509 24.03 6.49 12.01
N PHE A 510 22.97 5.94 12.61
CA PHE A 510 22.46 6.33 13.94
C PHE A 510 22.54 5.16 14.92
N ARG A 511 23.24 5.37 16.03
CA ARG A 511 23.24 4.48 17.21
C ARG A 511 22.60 5.15 18.45
N ASN A 512 22.34 6.44 18.35
CA ASN A 512 21.56 7.26 19.25
C ASN A 512 20.88 8.39 18.45
N LEU A 513 20.11 9.25 19.09
CA LEU A 513 19.37 10.32 18.45
C LEU A 513 20.07 11.70 18.49
N ASP A 514 21.29 11.79 19.03
CA ASP A 514 21.99 13.06 19.28
C ASP A 514 22.21 13.88 18.00
N HIS A 515 22.40 13.21 16.87
CA HIS A 515 22.66 13.85 15.57
C HIS A 515 21.41 13.95 14.68
N LEU A 516 20.21 13.65 15.19
CA LEU A 516 18.99 13.67 14.37
C LEU A 516 18.70 15.06 13.79
N ASP A 517 18.87 16.11 14.60
CA ASP A 517 18.64 17.49 14.17
C ASP A 517 19.60 17.92 13.08
N SER A 518 20.91 17.66 13.26
CA SER A 518 21.92 18.00 12.25
C SER A 518 21.75 17.23 10.96
N ALA A 519 21.40 15.94 11.02
CA ALA A 519 21.13 15.13 9.84
C ALA A 519 19.87 15.62 9.07
N TYR A 520 18.86 16.07 9.80
CA TYR A 520 17.66 16.66 9.20
C TYR A 520 18.01 17.96 8.48
N ASP A 521 18.76 18.86 9.13
CA ASP A 521 19.16 20.15 8.55
C ASP A 521 20.03 19.94 7.30
N GLU A 522 20.96 18.97 7.32
CA GLU A 522 21.76 18.59 6.16
C GLU A 522 20.90 18.06 5.01
N PHE A 523 19.94 17.19 5.30
CA PHE A 523 19.01 16.66 4.28
C PHE A 523 18.18 17.77 3.65
N ILE A 524 17.66 18.72 4.47
CA ILE A 524 16.86 19.85 3.96
C ILE A 524 17.70 20.73 3.04
N ALA A 525 18.95 21.02 3.43
CA ALA A 525 19.88 21.87 2.67
C ALA A 525 20.40 21.20 1.38
N SER A 526 20.30 19.87 1.27
CA SER A 526 20.76 19.09 0.13
C SER A 526 19.68 18.92 -0.94
N ASP A 527 20.09 18.85 -2.22
CA ASP A 527 19.21 18.43 -3.33
C ASP A 527 19.17 16.90 -3.52
N LYS A 528 20.01 16.16 -2.76
CA LYS A 528 20.15 14.72 -2.92
C LYS A 528 19.24 13.94 -2.00
N ALA A 529 18.94 12.71 -2.39
CA ALA A 529 18.40 11.71 -1.49
C ALA A 529 19.40 11.38 -0.37
N ALA A 530 18.88 10.97 0.78
CA ALA A 530 19.70 10.50 1.89
C ALA A 530 19.13 9.20 2.48
N LEU A 531 20.05 8.33 2.94
CA LEU A 531 19.73 7.13 3.70
C LEU A 531 20.17 7.34 5.16
N TRP A 532 19.23 7.20 6.07
CA TRP A 532 19.45 7.19 7.50
C TRP A 532 19.37 5.75 8.00
N ASP A 533 20.51 5.20 8.39
CA ASP A 533 20.70 3.82 8.85
C ASP A 533 20.59 3.80 10.39
N PHE A 534 19.42 3.45 10.93
CA PHE A 534 19.17 3.39 12.37
C PHE A 534 19.43 1.98 12.89
N HIS A 535 20.50 1.79 13.66
CA HIS A 535 20.77 0.54 14.37
C HIS A 535 19.79 0.40 15.53
N ILE A 536 18.86 -0.53 15.40
CA ILE A 536 17.80 -0.77 16.39
C ILE A 536 18.02 -2.09 17.12
N SER A 537 17.43 -2.19 18.30
CA SER A 537 17.46 -3.40 19.10
C SER A 537 16.61 -4.51 18.49
N ASP A 538 17.21 -5.67 18.32
CA ASP A 538 16.56 -6.93 17.95
C ASP A 538 15.84 -7.62 19.13
N GLN A 539 15.87 -7.00 20.34
CA GLN A 539 15.18 -7.50 21.53
C GLN A 539 13.78 -6.89 21.71
N VAL A 540 13.47 -5.79 21.02
CA VAL A 540 12.16 -5.12 21.11
C VAL A 540 11.17 -5.80 20.19
N VAL A 541 10.35 -6.67 20.76
CA VAL A 541 9.39 -7.51 20.01
C VAL A 541 8.03 -6.83 19.96
N SER A 542 7.52 -6.56 18.76
CA SER A 542 6.20 -5.94 18.61
C SER A 542 5.06 -6.80 19.17
N PRO A 543 3.93 -6.20 19.63
CA PRO A 543 2.79 -6.94 20.18
C PRO A 543 2.23 -8.01 19.24
N VAL A 544 2.22 -7.74 17.93
CA VAL A 544 1.74 -8.69 16.93
C VAL A 544 2.63 -9.94 16.92
N MET A 545 3.94 -9.78 16.99
CA MET A 545 4.88 -10.90 17.02
C MET A 545 4.74 -11.69 18.32
N ARG A 546 4.66 -11.04 19.48
CA ARG A 546 4.44 -11.70 20.76
C ARG A 546 3.16 -12.54 20.76
N ARG A 547 2.05 -12.03 20.18
CA ARG A 547 0.79 -12.80 20.07
C ARG A 547 0.86 -13.98 19.11
N LEU A 548 1.54 -13.80 17.98
CA LEU A 548 1.72 -14.89 17.01
C LEU A 548 2.56 -16.03 17.59
N THR A 549 3.56 -15.71 18.42
CA THR A 549 4.44 -16.69 19.05
C THR A 549 3.80 -17.30 20.32
N ALA A 550 3.02 -16.53 21.10
CA ALA A 550 2.29 -17.07 22.24
C ALA A 550 1.17 -18.07 21.86
N ALA A 551 0.57 -17.92 20.68
CA ALA A 551 -0.47 -18.83 20.20
C ALA A 551 0.07 -20.22 19.79
N LYS A 552 1.40 -20.40 19.75
CA LYS A 552 2.06 -21.68 19.46
C LYS A 552 2.41 -22.49 20.71
N LYS A 553 2.41 -21.85 21.88
CA LYS A 553 2.55 -22.50 23.21
C LYS A 553 1.19 -22.88 23.77
#